data_d9679ea034f02428c99564f323b3bdb5
#
_entry.id   d9679ea034f02428c99564f323b3bdb5
#
_cell.length_a   1.000
_cell.length_b   1.000
_cell.length_c   1.000
_cell.angle_alpha   90.00
_cell.angle_beta   90.00
_cell.angle_gamma   90.00
#
_symmetry.space_group_name_H-M   'P 1'
#
loop_
_entity.id
_entity.type
_entity.pdbx_description
1 polymer ?
#
loop_
_entity_poly.entity_id
_entity_poly.type
_entity_poly.pdbx_seq_one_letter_code
_entity_poly.pdbx_strand_id
1 'polypeptide(L)'
;MVEIPVCYGGRFGPDLGAVAAWAGMDPHHVITLHASREYRVFMLGFLPGFPYMGSVDDRIAMPRRDTPRVRVAAGSVGIAGPQTGVYSFESPGGWQIIGRTPLVLFDSRNEPPALLAPGQRVRFRSVSSPEFEAMRHAGGGR
;
A
#
# COMPACT_ATOMS: atom_id res chain seq x y z
N MET A 1 -10.37 2.77 13.73
CA MET A 1 -9.69 2.07 12.61
C MET A 1 -9.75 2.92 11.36
N VAL A 2 -8.65 2.96 10.60
CA VAL A 2 -8.57 3.72 9.36
C VAL A 2 -8.76 2.78 8.17
N GLU A 3 -9.66 3.15 7.25
CA GLU A 3 -9.85 2.40 6.02
C GLU A 3 -9.13 3.13 4.88
N ILE A 4 -8.29 2.38 4.15
CA ILE A 4 -7.51 2.93 3.03
C ILE A 4 -8.01 2.28 1.73
N PRO A 5 -8.62 3.05 0.82
CA PRO A 5 -9.01 2.52 -0.48
C PRO A 5 -7.79 2.27 -1.36
N VAL A 6 -7.77 1.14 -2.04
CA VAL A 6 -6.64 0.74 -2.91
C VAL A 6 -7.17 0.19 -4.22
N CYS A 7 -6.65 0.73 -5.32
CA CYS A 7 -6.85 0.12 -6.63
C CYS A 7 -5.71 -0.86 -6.86
N TYR A 8 -6.02 -2.15 -6.86
CA TYR A 8 -5.03 -3.21 -7.02
C TYR A 8 -4.79 -3.53 -8.48
N GLY A 9 -3.56 -3.91 -8.80
CA GLY A 9 -3.20 -4.44 -10.11
C GLY A 9 -3.08 -3.40 -11.21
N GLY A 10 -2.99 -3.87 -12.44
CA GLY A 10 -2.82 -3.02 -13.60
C GLY A 10 -1.59 -2.11 -13.48
N ARG A 11 -1.71 -0.90 -13.95
CA ARG A 11 -0.63 0.10 -13.85
C ARG A 11 -0.31 0.52 -12.43
N PHE A 12 -1.27 0.35 -11.50
CA PHE A 12 -1.10 0.74 -10.09
C PHE A 12 -0.40 -0.33 -9.27
N GLY A 13 -0.52 -1.60 -9.68
CA GLY A 13 0.08 -2.72 -8.97
C GLY A 13 0.87 -3.62 -9.90
N PRO A 14 1.99 -3.14 -10.45
CA PRO A 14 2.76 -3.91 -11.45
C PRO A 14 3.30 -5.24 -10.93
N ASP A 15 3.41 -5.42 -9.61
CA ASP A 15 3.94 -6.65 -9.02
C ASP A 15 2.85 -7.60 -8.53
N LEU A 16 1.57 -7.26 -8.69
CA LEU A 16 0.49 -8.12 -8.21
C LEU A 16 0.56 -9.50 -8.85
N GLY A 17 0.81 -9.57 -10.15
CA GLY A 17 0.98 -10.83 -10.86
C GLY A 17 2.16 -11.64 -10.35
N ALA A 18 3.27 -10.98 -10.04
CA ALA A 18 4.46 -11.66 -9.51
C ALA A 18 4.20 -12.23 -8.12
N VAL A 19 3.52 -11.49 -7.27
CA VAL A 19 3.14 -11.98 -5.93
C VAL A 19 2.21 -13.17 -6.05
N ALA A 20 1.23 -13.11 -6.93
CA ALA A 20 0.29 -14.20 -7.17
C ALA A 20 1.01 -15.46 -7.65
N ALA A 21 1.92 -15.32 -8.61
CA ALA A 21 2.71 -16.44 -9.12
C ALA A 21 3.59 -17.04 -8.02
N TRP A 22 4.27 -16.21 -7.25
CA TRP A 22 5.10 -16.65 -6.13
C TRP A 22 4.28 -17.41 -5.09
N ALA A 23 3.06 -16.94 -4.80
CA ALA A 23 2.16 -17.54 -3.82
C ALA A 23 1.39 -18.75 -4.35
N GLY A 24 1.42 -19.01 -5.66
CA GLY A 24 0.69 -20.11 -6.25
C GLY A 24 -0.83 -19.90 -6.26
N MET A 25 -1.29 -18.67 -6.42
CA MET A 25 -2.71 -18.35 -6.47
C MET A 25 -2.99 -17.28 -7.52
N ASP A 26 -4.26 -17.03 -7.83
CA ASP A 26 -4.59 -15.97 -8.78
C ASP A 26 -4.51 -14.58 -8.11
N PRO A 27 -4.36 -13.51 -8.93
CA PRO A 27 -4.24 -12.16 -8.39
C PRO A 27 -5.43 -11.74 -7.51
N HIS A 28 -6.63 -12.16 -7.84
CA HIS A 28 -7.82 -11.81 -7.06
C HIS A 28 -7.73 -12.38 -5.64
N HIS A 29 -7.18 -13.57 -5.48
CA HIS A 29 -6.99 -14.17 -4.17
C HIS A 29 -5.97 -13.39 -3.34
N VAL A 30 -4.90 -12.90 -3.97
CA VAL A 30 -3.92 -12.02 -3.29
C VAL A 30 -4.62 -10.76 -2.76
N ILE A 31 -5.46 -10.13 -3.58
CA ILE A 31 -6.22 -8.95 -3.19
C ILE A 31 -7.09 -9.26 -1.97
N THR A 32 -7.82 -10.37 -2.03
CA THR A 32 -8.71 -10.77 -0.92
C THR A 32 -7.91 -10.96 0.37
N LEU A 33 -6.79 -11.65 0.31
CA LEU A 33 -5.95 -11.88 1.48
C LEU A 33 -5.37 -10.58 2.05
N HIS A 34 -4.96 -9.66 1.18
CA HIS A 34 -4.41 -8.39 1.62
C HIS A 34 -5.49 -7.48 2.24
N ALA A 35 -6.66 -7.42 1.63
CA ALA A 35 -7.73 -6.50 2.02
C ALA A 35 -8.65 -7.03 3.13
N SER A 36 -8.58 -8.32 3.48
CA SER A 36 -9.53 -8.93 4.41
C SER A 36 -9.09 -8.93 5.87
N ARG A 37 -7.91 -8.43 6.17
CA ARG A 37 -7.41 -8.40 7.55
C ARG A 37 -7.09 -7.00 8.00
N GLU A 38 -7.01 -6.85 9.32
CA GLU A 38 -6.65 -5.62 9.97
C GLU A 38 -5.16 -5.61 10.24
N TYR A 39 -4.51 -4.47 9.94
CA TYR A 39 -3.09 -4.27 10.18
C TYR A 39 -2.88 -3.27 11.29
N ARG A 40 -1.73 -3.36 11.95
CA ARG A 40 -1.30 -2.37 12.92
C ARG A 40 -0.08 -1.62 12.36
N VAL A 41 -0.08 -0.30 12.51
CA VAL A 41 1.08 0.52 12.20
C VAL A 41 2.10 0.34 13.31
N PHE A 42 3.27 -0.22 12.99
CA PHE A 42 4.34 -0.42 13.96
C PHE A 42 5.13 0.86 14.17
N MET A 43 5.47 1.52 13.07
CA MET A 43 6.27 2.74 13.11
C MET A 43 6.10 3.50 11.80
N LEU A 44 6.45 4.79 11.83
CA LEU A 44 6.65 5.59 10.63
C LEU A 44 8.15 5.74 10.41
N GLY A 45 8.61 5.66 9.17
CA GLY A 45 10.03 5.79 8.88
C GLY A 45 10.33 5.64 7.41
N PHE A 46 11.62 5.61 7.03
CA PHE A 46 12.10 5.57 5.66
C PHE A 46 11.76 6.87 4.90
N LEU A 47 10.49 7.21 4.78
CA LEU A 47 9.99 8.47 4.23
C LEU A 47 9.09 9.11 5.30
N PRO A 48 8.95 10.45 5.32
CA PRO A 48 7.98 11.07 6.23
C PRO A 48 6.59 10.50 6.00
N GLY A 49 5.98 9.96 7.06
CA GLY A 49 4.64 9.39 7.01
C GLY A 49 4.52 8.00 6.39
N PHE A 50 5.63 7.33 6.03
CA PHE A 50 5.59 5.97 5.51
C PHE A 50 5.26 5.00 6.66
N PRO A 51 4.11 4.32 6.62
CA PRO A 51 3.73 3.40 7.69
C PRO A 51 4.22 1.97 7.42
N TYR A 52 5.01 1.44 8.35
CA TYR A 52 5.32 0.02 8.37
C TYR A 52 4.22 -0.69 9.11
N MET A 53 3.53 -1.60 8.44
CA MET A 53 2.37 -2.31 8.99
C MET A 53 2.54 -3.81 8.85
N GLY A 54 1.88 -4.54 9.69
CA GLY A 54 1.88 -6.00 9.59
C GLY A 54 0.77 -6.64 10.42
N SER A 55 0.67 -7.95 10.27
CA SER A 55 1.42 -8.77 9.31
C SER A 55 0.51 -9.16 8.17
N VAL A 56 1.07 -9.28 6.95
CA VAL A 56 0.30 -9.87 5.85
C VAL A 56 0.15 -11.37 6.07
N ASP A 57 -0.80 -11.99 5.36
CA ASP A 57 -0.92 -13.45 5.34
C ASP A 57 0.39 -14.04 4.82
N ASP A 58 0.89 -15.08 5.50
CA ASP A 58 2.18 -15.71 5.17
C ASP A 58 2.25 -16.16 3.72
N ARG A 59 1.13 -16.54 3.13
CA ARG A 59 1.08 -17.01 1.75
C ARG A 59 1.44 -15.94 0.73
N ILE A 60 1.28 -14.66 1.09
CA ILE A 60 1.60 -13.53 0.19
C ILE A 60 2.78 -12.70 0.70
N ALA A 61 3.54 -13.20 1.66
CA ALA A 61 4.68 -12.51 2.26
C ALA A 61 5.93 -12.58 1.37
N MET A 62 5.80 -12.14 0.13
CA MET A 62 6.90 -12.15 -0.84
C MET A 62 8.00 -11.17 -0.44
N PRO A 63 9.27 -11.60 -0.45
CA PRO A 63 10.39 -10.69 -0.14
C PRO A 63 10.49 -9.53 -1.12
N ARG A 64 11.24 -8.50 -0.73
CA ARG A 64 11.55 -7.37 -1.60
C ARG A 64 12.12 -7.83 -2.94
N ARG A 65 11.97 -6.98 -3.95
CA ARG A 65 12.56 -7.22 -5.26
C ARG A 65 14.08 -7.26 -5.15
N ASP A 66 14.72 -8.10 -5.96
CA ASP A 66 16.19 -8.17 -6.03
C ASP A 66 16.78 -6.85 -6.48
N THR A 67 16.12 -6.18 -7.42
CA THR A 67 16.55 -4.87 -7.90
C THR A 67 15.46 -3.84 -7.57
N PRO A 68 15.77 -2.83 -6.75
CA PRO A 68 14.80 -1.77 -6.46
C PRO A 68 14.43 -0.99 -7.72
N ARG A 69 13.18 -0.50 -7.76
CA ARG A 69 12.78 0.45 -8.79
C ARG A 69 13.42 1.80 -8.51
N VAL A 70 13.80 2.49 -9.58
CA VAL A 70 14.33 3.86 -9.49
C VAL A 70 13.25 4.81 -9.00
N ARG A 71 11.98 4.55 -9.36
CA ARG A 71 10.86 5.43 -9.04
C ARG A 71 9.62 4.62 -8.70
N VAL A 72 9.12 4.84 -7.48
CA VAL A 72 7.85 4.31 -7.00
C VAL A 72 6.94 5.49 -6.73
N ALA A 73 5.73 5.48 -7.29
CA ALA A 73 4.80 6.61 -7.15
C ALA A 73 4.29 6.73 -5.72
N ALA A 74 4.05 7.97 -5.28
CA ALA A 74 3.37 8.22 -4.01
C ALA A 74 2.00 7.54 -4.00
N GLY A 75 1.62 6.96 -2.88
CA GLY A 75 0.39 6.20 -2.73
C GLY A 75 0.53 4.72 -3.06
N SER A 76 1.66 4.28 -3.60
CA SER A 76 1.89 2.87 -3.92
C SER A 76 1.84 2.02 -2.67
N VAL A 77 1.08 0.92 -2.74
CA VAL A 77 0.91 -0.04 -1.66
C VAL A 77 1.78 -1.25 -1.96
N GLY A 78 2.63 -1.62 -1.01
CA GLY A 78 3.60 -2.68 -1.24
C GLY A 78 3.64 -3.74 -0.16
N ILE A 79 4.30 -4.85 -0.51
CA ILE A 79 4.60 -5.97 0.39
C ILE A 79 6.11 -6.17 0.41
N ALA A 80 6.65 -6.40 1.59
CA ALA A 80 8.06 -6.73 1.80
C ALA A 80 8.14 -7.76 2.93
N GLY A 81 8.19 -9.05 2.57
CA GLY A 81 8.11 -10.12 3.55
C GLY A 81 6.80 -10.04 4.32
N PRO A 82 6.83 -10.07 5.66
CA PRO A 82 5.60 -10.05 6.47
C PRO A 82 4.95 -8.67 6.56
N GLN A 83 5.56 -7.63 6.00
CA GLN A 83 5.08 -6.27 6.15
C GLN A 83 4.38 -5.75 4.92
N THR A 84 3.45 -4.82 5.12
CA THR A 84 2.87 -3.99 4.07
C THR A 84 3.05 -2.52 4.45
N GLY A 85 3.03 -1.66 3.45
CA GLY A 85 3.22 -0.22 3.66
C GLY A 85 2.71 0.57 2.48
N VAL A 86 2.67 1.88 2.65
CA VAL A 86 2.21 2.81 1.63
C VAL A 86 3.26 3.89 1.44
N TYR A 87 3.75 4.06 0.22
CA TYR A 87 4.72 5.10 -0.09
C TYR A 87 4.06 6.48 0.06
N SER A 88 4.60 7.28 0.96
CA SER A 88 4.08 8.63 1.24
C SER A 88 4.60 9.67 0.25
N PHE A 89 5.70 9.37 -0.44
CA PHE A 89 6.30 10.22 -1.48
C PHE A 89 6.80 9.36 -2.62
N GLU A 90 6.97 9.95 -3.80
CA GLU A 90 7.68 9.30 -4.89
C GLU A 90 9.14 9.13 -4.47
N SER A 91 9.67 7.91 -4.63
CA SER A 91 11.03 7.58 -4.21
C SER A 91 11.49 6.28 -4.89
N PRO A 92 12.78 5.98 -4.86
CA PRO A 92 13.24 4.62 -5.15
C PRO A 92 12.68 3.65 -4.10
N GLY A 93 12.53 2.38 -4.47
CA GLY A 93 12.11 1.38 -3.52
C GLY A 93 12.03 -0.02 -4.09
N GLY A 94 12.21 -1.00 -3.22
CA GLY A 94 12.27 -2.42 -3.59
C GLY A 94 11.07 -3.26 -3.16
N TRP A 95 10.02 -2.66 -2.64
CA TRP A 95 8.84 -3.41 -2.24
C TRP A 95 8.09 -3.91 -3.47
N GLN A 96 7.35 -5.01 -3.28
CA GLN A 96 6.47 -5.56 -4.32
C GLN A 96 5.22 -4.69 -4.36
N ILE A 97 5.03 -3.92 -5.43
CA ILE A 97 3.94 -2.95 -5.55
C ILE A 97 2.69 -3.64 -6.09
N ILE A 98 1.65 -3.74 -5.26
CA ILE A 98 0.43 -4.48 -5.59
C ILE A 98 -0.78 -3.58 -5.87
N GLY A 99 -0.69 -2.28 -5.56
CA GLY A 99 -1.79 -1.35 -5.79
C GLY A 99 -1.39 0.07 -5.45
N ARG A 100 -2.38 0.97 -5.48
CA ARG A 100 -2.18 2.37 -5.16
C ARG A 100 -3.41 2.95 -4.48
N THR A 101 -3.18 3.81 -3.48
CA THR A 101 -4.25 4.58 -2.85
C THR A 101 -4.27 6.00 -3.38
N PRO A 102 -5.48 6.60 -3.53
CA PRO A 102 -5.57 8.02 -3.87
C PRO A 102 -5.35 8.94 -2.66
N LEU A 103 -5.27 8.39 -1.44
CA LEU A 103 -5.09 9.19 -0.24
C LEU A 103 -3.68 9.77 -0.16
N VAL A 104 -3.57 10.96 0.40
CA VAL A 104 -2.30 11.61 0.69
C VAL A 104 -1.84 11.21 2.08
N LEU A 105 -0.73 10.47 2.18
CA LEU A 105 -0.24 9.93 3.46
C LEU A 105 0.49 10.96 4.29
N PHE A 106 1.05 11.98 3.65
CA PHE A 106 1.76 13.04 4.35
C PHE A 106 1.48 14.37 3.65
N ASP A 107 0.99 15.34 4.43
CA ASP A 107 0.75 16.69 3.93
C ASP A 107 1.18 17.66 5.03
N SER A 108 2.26 18.41 4.78
CA SER A 108 2.83 19.33 5.76
C SER A 108 1.89 20.46 6.17
N ARG A 109 0.83 20.69 5.38
CA ARG A 109 -0.19 21.70 5.69
C ARG A 109 -1.19 21.25 6.74
N ASN A 110 -1.23 19.95 7.04
CA ASN A 110 -2.15 19.39 8.02
C ASN A 110 -1.50 19.23 9.38
N GLU A 111 -2.34 19.12 10.42
CA GLU A 111 -1.90 18.91 11.80
C GLU A 111 -2.71 17.73 12.39
N PRO A 112 -2.08 16.57 12.65
CA PRO A 112 -0.70 16.22 12.29
C PRO A 112 -0.50 16.03 10.78
N PRO A 113 0.71 16.19 10.26
CA PRO A 113 0.95 16.07 8.83
C PRO A 113 0.82 14.64 8.30
N ALA A 114 1.18 13.63 9.08
CA ALA A 114 1.04 12.23 8.69
C ALA A 114 -0.41 11.78 8.88
N LEU A 115 -0.95 11.06 7.89
CA LEU A 115 -2.31 10.50 7.97
C LEU A 115 -2.42 9.44 9.07
N LEU A 116 -1.38 8.62 9.22
CA LEU A 116 -1.36 7.51 10.17
C LEU A 116 -0.37 7.77 11.29
N ALA A 117 -0.58 7.09 12.42
CA ALA A 117 0.30 7.16 13.58
C ALA A 117 0.59 5.74 14.08
N PRO A 118 1.75 5.53 14.75
CA PRO A 118 2.05 4.22 15.36
C PRO A 118 0.93 3.77 16.29
N GLY A 119 0.61 2.49 16.23
CA GLY A 119 -0.46 1.88 17.04
C GLY A 119 -1.84 1.91 16.39
N GLN A 120 -2.05 2.71 15.37
CA GLN A 120 -3.33 2.72 14.66
C GLN A 120 -3.56 1.41 13.90
N ARG A 121 -4.84 1.07 13.74
CA ARG A 121 -5.28 -0.08 12.96
C ARG A 121 -5.75 0.39 11.60
N VAL A 122 -5.41 -0.39 10.58
CA VAL A 122 -5.68 -0.08 9.18
C VAL A 122 -6.31 -1.28 8.51
N ARG A 123 -7.29 -1.04 7.66
CA ARG A 123 -7.84 -2.03 6.74
C ARG A 123 -7.87 -1.45 5.34
N PHE A 124 -7.42 -2.24 4.38
CA PHE A 124 -7.48 -1.83 2.98
C PHE A 124 -8.81 -2.25 2.37
N ARG A 125 -9.32 -1.42 1.48
CA ARG A 125 -10.56 -1.70 0.74
C ARG A 125 -10.27 -1.63 -0.75
N SER A 126 -10.57 -2.70 -1.48
CA SER A 126 -10.39 -2.74 -2.92
C SER A 126 -11.39 -1.81 -3.60
N VAL A 127 -10.89 -0.94 -4.46
CA VAL A 127 -11.71 -0.06 -5.28
C VAL A 127 -11.35 -0.21 -6.76
N SER A 128 -12.26 0.15 -7.64
CA SER A 128 -12.03 0.13 -9.08
C SER A 128 -11.19 1.33 -9.53
N SER A 129 -10.66 1.26 -10.75
CA SER A 129 -9.95 2.37 -11.35
C SER A 129 -10.79 3.64 -11.46
N PRO A 130 -12.07 3.59 -11.91
CA PRO A 130 -12.93 4.77 -11.89
C PRO A 130 -13.14 5.34 -10.49
N GLU A 131 -13.33 4.47 -9.48
CA GLU A 131 -13.47 4.91 -8.09
C GLU A 131 -12.19 5.60 -7.60
N PHE A 132 -11.03 5.04 -7.92
CA PHE A 132 -9.74 5.64 -7.60
C PHE A 132 -9.64 7.05 -8.18
N GLU A 133 -9.94 7.21 -9.46
CA GLU A 133 -9.84 8.50 -10.13
C GLU A 133 -10.84 9.51 -9.55
N ALA A 134 -12.06 9.08 -9.22
CA ALA A 134 -13.04 9.94 -8.59
C ALA A 134 -12.58 10.46 -7.24
N MET A 135 -11.99 9.59 -6.42
CA MET A 135 -11.45 9.97 -5.10
C MET A 135 -10.27 10.93 -5.23
N ARG A 136 -9.41 10.69 -6.22
CA ARG A 136 -8.24 11.52 -6.48
C ARG A 136 -8.65 12.93 -6.91
N HIS A 137 -9.65 13.04 -7.80
CA HIS A 137 -10.16 14.32 -8.26
C HIS A 137 -10.98 15.07 -7.19
N ALA A 138 -11.55 14.34 -6.25
CA ALA A 138 -12.32 14.95 -5.14
C ALA A 138 -11.41 15.60 -4.08
N GLY A 139 -10.13 15.85 -4.42
CA GLY A 139 -9.19 16.48 -3.54
C GLY A 139 -8.12 15.54 -3.01
N GLY A 140 -8.25 14.24 -3.28
CA GLY A 140 -7.23 13.23 -3.02
C GLY A 140 -6.69 13.21 -1.62
N GLY A 141 -7.36 13.81 -0.69
CA GLY A 141 -6.83 13.98 0.62
C GLY A 141 -7.61 13.25 1.68
N ARG A 142 -7.41 13.70 2.83
CA ARG A 142 -7.97 13.20 4.08
C ARG A 142 -9.42 13.60 4.25
#